data_1d482c4a0563c890132dfa8f575d1916
#
_entry.id   1d482c4a0563c890132dfa8f575d1916
#
_cell.length_a   1.000
_cell.length_b   1.000
_cell.length_c   1.000
_cell.angle_alpha   90.00
_cell.angle_beta   90.00
_cell.angle_gamma   90.00
#
_symmetry.space_group_name_H-M   'P 1'
#
loop_
_entity.id
_entity.type
_entity.pdbx_description
1 polymer ?
#
loop_
_entity_poly.entity_id
_entity_poly.type
_entity_poly.pdbx_seq_one_letter_code
_entity_poly.pdbx_strand_id
1 'polypeptide(L)'
;MTFSAKWNPDIEKLTRGAAAQGITRGMMIVQGRSMDNTPVDTGNLKASQTVQPATPADLTATLYTDVPYAIYVHEIMTNNHPVGMAKFMELALNSEGEKAVAMIATTLDAAL
;
A
#
# COMPACT_ATOMS: atom_id res chain seq x y z
N MET A 1 20.69 42.02 0.60
CA MET A 1 19.37 41.33 0.70
C MET A 1 19.57 40.04 1.45
N THR A 2 18.72 39.77 2.42
CA THR A 2 18.83 38.58 3.25
C THR A 2 17.56 37.76 3.13
N PHE A 3 17.69 36.47 2.88
CA PHE A 3 16.58 35.53 2.92
C PHE A 3 16.78 34.57 4.08
N SER A 4 15.73 34.31 4.82
CA SER A 4 15.76 33.34 5.88
C SER A 4 14.50 32.51 5.86
N ALA A 5 14.63 31.23 6.15
CA ALA A 5 13.50 30.31 6.26
C ALA A 5 13.59 29.61 7.61
N LYS A 6 12.45 29.46 8.24
CA LYS A 6 12.36 28.76 9.52
C LYS A 6 11.32 27.65 9.40
N TRP A 7 11.71 26.46 9.86
CA TRP A 7 10.80 25.33 9.88
C TRP A 7 9.68 25.58 10.88
N ASN A 8 8.44 25.40 10.42
CA ASN A 8 7.27 25.58 11.27
C ASN A 8 6.75 24.21 11.71
N PRO A 9 6.74 23.91 13.03
CA PRO A 9 6.25 22.62 13.52
C PRO A 9 4.81 22.30 13.14
N ASP A 10 3.95 23.31 12.97
CA ASP A 10 2.57 23.09 12.55
C ASP A 10 2.50 22.62 11.10
N ILE A 11 3.36 23.14 10.24
CA ILE A 11 3.47 22.68 8.84
C ILE A 11 3.99 21.25 8.79
N GLU A 12 4.98 20.92 9.63
CA GLU A 12 5.48 19.57 9.71
C GLU A 12 4.38 18.59 10.11
N LYS A 13 3.60 18.92 11.14
CA LYS A 13 2.50 18.08 11.60
C LYS A 13 1.46 17.88 10.51
N LEU A 14 1.08 18.94 9.81
CA LEU A 14 0.13 18.88 8.70
C LEU A 14 0.68 18.02 7.57
N THR A 15 1.94 18.19 7.20
CA THR A 15 2.60 17.45 6.14
C THR A 15 2.68 15.97 6.48
N ARG A 16 3.06 15.61 7.70
CA ARG A 16 3.15 14.21 8.11
C ARG A 16 1.77 13.55 8.15
N GLY A 17 0.75 14.27 8.60
CA GLY A 17 -0.62 13.77 8.57
C GLY A 17 -1.10 13.49 7.15
N ALA A 18 -0.85 14.40 6.22
CA ALA A 18 -1.21 14.23 4.82
C ALA A 18 -0.40 13.10 4.17
N ALA A 19 0.89 13.01 4.49
CA ALA A 19 1.74 11.93 3.99
C ALA A 19 1.24 10.56 4.46
N ALA A 20 0.86 10.44 5.73
CA ALA A 20 0.32 9.21 6.28
C ALA A 20 -0.96 8.78 5.54
N GLN A 21 -1.86 9.73 5.28
CA GLN A 21 -3.07 9.44 4.50
C GLN A 21 -2.75 9.00 3.07
N GLY A 22 -1.83 9.70 2.42
CA GLY A 22 -1.44 9.39 1.05
C GLY A 22 -0.79 8.00 0.92
N ILE A 23 0.10 7.68 1.84
CA ILE A 23 0.77 6.38 1.89
C ILE A 23 -0.25 5.27 2.12
N THR A 24 -1.19 5.46 3.04
CA THR A 24 -2.25 4.49 3.30
C THR A 24 -3.13 4.29 2.08
N ARG A 25 -3.56 5.37 1.42
CA ARG A 25 -4.37 5.29 0.21
C ARG A 25 -3.63 4.59 -0.92
N GLY A 26 -2.33 4.89 -1.07
CA GLY A 26 -1.49 4.22 -2.06
C GLY A 26 -1.41 2.72 -1.82
N MET A 27 -1.23 2.31 -0.56
CA MET A 27 -1.20 0.88 -0.21
C MET A 27 -2.56 0.22 -0.43
N MET A 28 -3.67 0.94 -0.27
CA MET A 28 -5.00 0.40 -0.56
C MET A 28 -5.19 0.13 -2.06
N ILE A 29 -4.57 0.92 -2.94
CA ILE A 29 -4.56 0.65 -4.38
C ILE A 29 -3.82 -0.66 -4.65
N VAL A 30 -2.66 -0.85 -4.02
CA VAL A 30 -1.90 -2.11 -4.13
C VAL A 30 -2.70 -3.28 -3.56
N GLN A 31 -3.38 -3.09 -2.44
CA GLN A 31 -4.25 -4.11 -1.85
C GLN A 31 -5.32 -4.58 -2.83
N GLY A 32 -6.01 -3.64 -3.48
CA GLY A 32 -7.05 -3.98 -4.45
C GLY A 32 -6.52 -4.85 -5.58
N ARG A 33 -5.36 -4.50 -6.12
CA ARG A 33 -4.72 -5.28 -7.17
C ARG A 33 -4.24 -6.63 -6.67
N SER A 34 -3.68 -6.67 -5.46
CA SER A 34 -3.26 -7.93 -4.84
C SER A 34 -4.44 -8.87 -4.65
N MET A 35 -5.58 -8.36 -4.21
CA MET A 35 -6.80 -9.15 -4.07
C MET A 35 -7.27 -9.68 -5.44
N ASP A 36 -7.20 -8.86 -6.49
CA ASP A 36 -7.56 -9.31 -7.85
C ASP A 36 -6.60 -10.39 -8.36
N ASN A 37 -5.33 -10.32 -7.99
CA ASN A 37 -4.32 -11.29 -8.39
C ASN A 37 -4.38 -12.59 -7.60
N THR A 38 -5.04 -12.60 -6.43
CA THR A 38 -5.10 -13.76 -5.56
C THR A 38 -5.97 -14.85 -6.19
N PRO A 39 -5.54 -16.12 -6.18
CA PRO A 39 -6.34 -17.21 -6.74
C PRO A 39 -7.71 -17.33 -6.09
N VAL A 40 -8.74 -17.56 -6.91
CA VAL A 40 -10.14 -17.63 -6.46
C VAL A 40 -10.40 -18.79 -5.51
N ASP A 41 -9.71 -19.92 -5.70
CA ASP A 41 -9.82 -21.09 -4.83
C ASP A 41 -9.31 -20.84 -3.41
N THR A 42 -8.68 -19.69 -3.18
CA THR A 42 -8.21 -19.25 -1.86
C THR A 42 -8.99 -18.00 -1.40
N GLY A 43 -10.31 -18.07 -1.45
CA GLY A 43 -11.16 -16.92 -1.11
C GLY A 43 -10.90 -16.32 0.27
N ASN A 44 -10.57 -17.13 1.27
CA ASN A 44 -10.18 -16.64 2.58
C ASN A 44 -8.89 -15.81 2.53
N LEU A 45 -7.92 -16.26 1.73
CA LEU A 45 -6.68 -15.51 1.54
C LEU A 45 -6.94 -14.17 0.88
N LYS A 46 -7.76 -14.16 -0.16
CA LYS A 46 -8.13 -12.92 -0.84
C LYS A 46 -8.77 -11.92 0.12
N ALA A 47 -9.73 -12.36 0.91
CA ALA A 47 -10.46 -11.52 1.85
C ALA A 47 -9.65 -11.11 3.08
N SER A 48 -8.61 -11.88 3.43
CA SER A 48 -7.81 -11.62 4.62
C SER A 48 -6.74 -10.56 4.44
N GLN A 49 -6.49 -10.12 3.22
CA GLN A 49 -5.46 -9.14 2.94
C GLN A 49 -5.84 -7.80 3.55
N THR A 50 -4.97 -7.29 4.40
CA THR A 50 -5.24 -6.13 5.25
C THR A 50 -4.15 -5.10 5.09
N VAL A 51 -4.52 -3.83 5.09
CA VAL A 51 -3.57 -2.72 5.14
C VAL A 51 -3.51 -2.19 6.56
N GLN A 52 -2.32 -2.25 7.16
CA GLN A 52 -2.04 -1.51 8.38
C GLN A 52 -1.69 -0.08 7.98
N PRO A 53 -2.47 0.92 8.42
CA PRO A 53 -2.28 2.28 7.95
C PRO A 53 -1.01 2.93 8.47
N ALA A 54 -0.47 3.86 7.71
CA ALA A 54 0.58 4.75 8.18
C ALA A 54 0.03 5.74 9.19
N THR A 55 0.88 6.21 10.08
CA THR A 55 0.57 7.25 11.05
C THR A 55 1.54 8.41 10.89
N PRO A 56 1.21 9.62 11.40
CA PRO A 56 2.17 10.73 11.34
C PRO A 56 3.51 10.43 12.03
N ALA A 57 3.50 9.56 13.05
CA ALA A 57 4.72 9.15 13.74
C ALA A 57 5.50 8.08 12.98
N ASP A 58 4.82 7.22 12.22
CA ASP A 58 5.42 6.15 11.43
C ASP A 58 4.81 6.14 10.04
N LEU A 59 5.53 6.70 9.07
CA LEU A 59 5.08 6.85 7.70
C LEU A 59 5.29 5.56 6.90
N THR A 60 4.80 4.45 7.44
CA THR A 60 4.86 3.13 6.81
C THR A 60 3.47 2.50 6.83
N ALA A 61 2.95 2.17 5.65
CA ALA A 61 1.76 1.32 5.53
C ALA A 61 2.19 -0.07 5.11
N THR A 62 1.53 -1.08 5.64
CA THR A 62 1.89 -2.47 5.39
C THR A 62 0.69 -3.24 4.87
N LEU A 63 0.86 -3.92 3.74
CA LEU A 63 -0.11 -4.89 3.24
C LEU A 63 0.30 -6.27 3.75
N TYR A 64 -0.59 -6.94 4.45
CA TYR A 64 -0.27 -8.23 5.06
C TYR A 64 -1.48 -9.16 5.09
N THR A 65 -1.20 -10.41 5.34
CA THR A 65 -2.21 -11.42 5.68
C THR A 65 -1.63 -12.34 6.74
N ASP A 66 -2.47 -12.83 7.64
CA ASP A 66 -2.09 -13.78 8.69
C ASP A 66 -2.58 -15.20 8.40
N VAL A 67 -3.11 -15.45 7.21
CA VAL A 67 -3.52 -16.80 6.80
C VAL A 67 -2.28 -17.70 6.71
N PRO A 68 -2.26 -18.85 7.42
CA PRO A 68 -1.04 -19.67 7.52
C PRO A 68 -0.48 -20.19 6.20
N TYR A 69 -1.32 -20.41 5.19
CA TYR A 69 -0.88 -20.92 3.90
C TYR A 69 -0.55 -19.83 2.87
N ALA A 70 -0.56 -18.54 3.29
CA ALA A 70 -0.37 -17.42 2.36
C ALA A 70 0.99 -17.46 1.66
N ILE A 71 2.06 -17.72 2.42
CA ILE A 71 3.42 -17.79 1.86
C ILE A 71 3.50 -18.89 0.82
N TYR A 72 2.90 -20.05 1.09
CA TYR A 72 2.88 -21.16 0.15
C TYR A 72 2.22 -20.75 -1.17
N VAL A 73 1.04 -20.16 -1.12
CA VAL A 73 0.31 -19.72 -2.32
C VAL A 73 1.09 -18.63 -3.06
N HIS A 74 1.66 -17.68 -2.32
CA HIS A 74 2.40 -16.54 -2.89
C HIS A 74 3.65 -17.00 -3.65
N GLU A 75 4.39 -17.97 -3.12
CA GLU A 75 5.70 -18.37 -3.63
C GLU A 75 5.66 -19.52 -4.64
N ILE A 76 4.59 -20.32 -4.69
CA ILE A 76 4.51 -21.47 -5.58
C ILE A 76 4.11 -21.02 -6.98
N MET A 77 5.10 -20.82 -7.82
CA MET A 77 4.90 -20.37 -9.20
C MET A 77 4.31 -21.44 -10.10
N THR A 78 4.45 -22.71 -9.72
CA THR A 78 3.97 -23.85 -10.52
C THR A 78 2.51 -24.21 -10.23
N ASN A 79 1.90 -23.58 -9.24
CA ASN A 79 0.50 -23.82 -8.94
C ASN A 79 -0.37 -23.42 -10.13
N ASN A 80 -1.30 -24.31 -10.47
CA ASN A 80 -2.27 -24.03 -11.52
C ASN A 80 -3.48 -23.36 -10.89
N HIS A 81 -3.59 -22.06 -11.10
CA HIS A 81 -4.68 -21.26 -10.56
C HIS A 81 -5.71 -20.98 -11.66
N PRO A 82 -6.99 -21.32 -11.46
CA PRO A 82 -8.03 -21.02 -12.44
C PRO A 82 -8.25 -19.50 -12.60
N VAL A 83 -8.10 -18.74 -11.51
CA VAL A 83 -8.14 -17.28 -11.53
C VAL A 83 -7.11 -16.77 -10.54
N GLY A 84 -6.42 -15.70 -10.92
CA GLY A 84 -5.34 -15.14 -10.11
C GLY A 84 -3.99 -15.73 -10.48
N MET A 85 -2.97 -15.40 -9.70
CA MET A 85 -1.59 -15.79 -10.00
C MET A 85 -0.77 -15.88 -8.73
N ALA A 86 0.34 -16.62 -8.78
CA ALA A 86 1.32 -16.66 -7.71
C ALA A 86 1.99 -15.30 -7.55
N LYS A 87 2.57 -15.06 -6.38
CA LYS A 87 3.24 -13.77 -6.03
C LYS A 87 2.32 -12.56 -6.17
N PHE A 88 1.07 -12.74 -5.80
CA PHE A 88 0.01 -11.76 -6.01
C PHE A 88 0.31 -10.38 -5.39
N MET A 89 0.94 -10.33 -4.21
CA MET A 89 1.30 -9.05 -3.56
C MET A 89 2.46 -8.36 -4.27
N GLU A 90 3.49 -9.12 -4.63
CA GLU A 90 4.66 -8.60 -5.32
C GLU A 90 4.28 -8.04 -6.70
N LEU A 91 3.48 -8.78 -7.45
CA LEU A 91 3.00 -8.34 -8.75
C LEU A 91 2.10 -7.11 -8.63
N ALA A 92 1.26 -7.04 -7.59
CA ALA A 92 0.42 -5.88 -7.34
C ALA A 92 1.27 -4.63 -7.05
N LEU A 93 2.30 -4.76 -6.24
CA LEU A 93 3.20 -3.66 -5.95
C LEU A 93 3.90 -3.18 -7.23
N ASN A 94 4.37 -4.09 -8.06
CA ASN A 94 5.06 -3.76 -9.30
C ASN A 94 4.13 -3.08 -10.31
N SER A 95 2.88 -3.53 -10.42
CA SER A 95 1.93 -2.98 -11.40
C SER A 95 1.29 -1.68 -10.95
N GLU A 96 1.08 -1.47 -9.65
CA GLU A 96 0.34 -0.32 -9.13
C GLU A 96 1.22 0.69 -8.39
N GLY A 97 2.53 0.46 -8.31
CA GLY A 97 3.44 1.31 -7.55
C GLY A 97 3.42 2.77 -7.99
N GLU A 98 3.37 3.03 -9.29
CA GLU A 98 3.31 4.41 -9.81
C GLU A 98 2.01 5.10 -9.43
N LYS A 99 0.88 4.39 -9.47
CA LYS A 99 -0.41 4.92 -9.04
C LYS A 99 -0.41 5.22 -7.54
N ALA A 100 0.21 4.35 -6.75
CA ALA A 100 0.33 4.55 -5.32
C ALA A 100 1.13 5.81 -4.99
N VAL A 101 2.26 6.02 -5.68
CA VAL A 101 3.07 7.22 -5.52
C VAL A 101 2.30 8.47 -5.95
N ALA A 102 1.57 8.40 -7.07
CA ALA A 102 0.74 9.50 -7.53
C ALA A 102 -0.36 9.86 -6.51
N MET A 103 -0.91 8.88 -5.83
CA MET A 103 -1.91 9.12 -4.78
C MET A 103 -1.30 9.86 -3.59
N ILE A 104 -0.07 9.55 -3.22
CA ILE A 104 0.66 10.28 -2.17
C ILE A 104 0.80 11.75 -2.57
N ALA A 105 1.26 12.01 -3.78
CA ALA A 105 1.43 13.38 -4.27
C ALA A 105 0.11 14.14 -4.31
N THR A 106 -0.96 13.53 -4.80
CA THR A 106 -2.28 14.15 -4.88
C THR A 106 -2.81 14.49 -3.48
N THR A 107 -2.61 13.59 -2.52
CA THR A 107 -3.06 13.80 -1.14
C THR A 107 -2.30 14.93 -0.48
N LEU A 108 -0.99 15.01 -0.69
CA LEU A 108 -0.16 16.11 -0.18
C LEU A 108 -0.58 17.44 -0.80
N ASP A 109 -0.77 17.50 -2.10
CA ASP A 109 -1.18 18.72 -2.80
C ASP A 109 -2.52 19.24 -2.27
N ALA A 110 -3.47 18.36 -2.01
CA ALA A 110 -4.78 18.75 -1.49
C ALA A 110 -4.71 19.29 -0.07
N ALA A 111 -3.71 18.88 0.72
CA ALA A 111 -3.56 19.29 2.13
C ALA A 111 -2.73 20.56 2.28
N LEU A 112 -1.87 20.86 1.31
CA LEU A 112 -0.96 21.99 1.34
C LEU A 112 -1.42 23.09 0.38
#